data_ad12c67e6a50b2681e4f20f2a5c88dfd
#
_entry.id   ad12c67e6a50b2681e4f20f2a5c88dfd
#
_cell.length_a   1.000
_cell.length_b   1.000
_cell.length_c   1.000
_cell.angle_alpha   90.00
_cell.angle_beta   90.00
_cell.angle_gamma   90.00
#
_symmetry.space_group_name_H-M   'P 1'
#
loop_
_entity.id
_entity.type
_entity.pdbx_description
1 polymer ?
#
loop_
_entity_poly.entity_id
_entity_poly.type
_entity_poly.pdbx_seq_one_letter_code
_entity_poly.pdbx_strand_id
1 'polypeptide(L)'
;MELTTREAATEDLARRRFDLLVIGGGIIGAGIAAEAARTGLAIALVDRADFGGGTSSASSKLIHGGLRYLRLGDVRLVREAHRERRLLMRVVAPHLVRRLPFLLPLYRGGPYGRLTIQAGLVLYSALARARLARLLPPDRARERVPRLRPDGLRACGLYADAVTHDGRLCLANVRAAADAGATVLNYAEVRQLRTVEGRVAGAEVVVDGTAHSVAARAVVNATGPWVDTVRRLEDPAAAASVRLSKGTHVLLRVDEPWATALTIPHDKVRVSFALPWEDMLLLGTTDTLFDGEPDEVQATETDVAQILAEAATGIAPDVLRREAICSTFAGLRVLPLGDGATPNARREAVLLRGPAGMLSVAGGKLTTYRRIAHAALESLRAELGLHRLESRPTPLPGAADLNEAADRLAREHPELEPRVLIHLAHLYGSLAGEVLAPTADDPELLRPLHLDGPDLAAQALYARDFEWARRPEDVLRRRTTVALRGLASDDVRARIEELLSVRAGEAPPAASAPSSRAR
;
A
#
# COMPACT_ATOMS: atom_id res chain seq x y z
N MET A 1 22.37 -7.63 7.09
CA MET A 1 22.25 -9.00 6.54
C MET A 1 22.11 -8.84 5.04
N GLU A 2 23.01 -9.44 4.27
CA GLU A 2 22.89 -9.42 2.81
C GLU A 2 21.64 -10.16 2.40
N LEU A 3 20.82 -9.56 1.53
CA LEU A 3 19.70 -10.26 0.94
C LEU A 3 20.23 -11.34 -0.02
N THR A 4 19.51 -12.45 -0.09
CA THR A 4 19.77 -13.50 -1.08
C THR A 4 19.69 -12.88 -2.49
N THR A 5 20.73 -13.05 -3.29
CA THR A 5 20.72 -12.57 -4.69
C THR A 5 19.58 -13.23 -5.47
N ARG A 6 19.16 -12.59 -6.58
CA ARG A 6 18.10 -13.15 -7.41
C ARG A 6 18.46 -14.53 -7.96
N GLU A 7 19.72 -14.72 -8.37
CA GLU A 7 20.24 -15.98 -8.86
C GLU A 7 20.14 -17.07 -7.80
N ALA A 8 20.60 -16.79 -6.58
CA ALA A 8 20.52 -17.71 -5.45
C ALA A 8 19.05 -18.00 -5.05
N ALA A 9 18.19 -16.98 -5.05
CA ALA A 9 16.76 -17.17 -4.79
C ALA A 9 16.08 -18.02 -5.88
N THR A 10 16.51 -17.88 -7.16
CA THR A 10 15.99 -18.70 -8.27
C THR A 10 16.48 -20.16 -8.16
N GLU A 11 17.73 -20.37 -7.77
CA GLU A 11 18.24 -21.73 -7.47
C GLU A 11 17.50 -22.37 -6.30
N ASP A 12 17.24 -21.61 -5.24
CA ASP A 12 16.46 -22.07 -4.09
C ASP A 12 15.05 -22.54 -4.51
N LEU A 13 14.37 -21.81 -5.39
CA LEU A 13 13.06 -22.22 -5.89
C LEU A 13 13.08 -23.59 -6.55
N ALA A 14 14.17 -23.92 -7.28
CA ALA A 14 14.29 -25.18 -8.01
C ALA A 14 14.71 -26.35 -7.10
N ARG A 15 15.53 -26.08 -6.07
CA ARG A 15 16.21 -27.13 -5.28
C ARG A 15 15.58 -27.40 -3.92
N ARG A 16 14.98 -26.36 -3.31
CA ARG A 16 14.44 -26.42 -1.95
C ARG A 16 13.00 -26.90 -1.95
N ARG A 17 12.64 -27.68 -0.94
CA ARG A 17 11.24 -27.99 -0.65
C ARG A 17 10.73 -27.00 0.37
N PHE A 18 9.63 -26.32 0.04
CA PHE A 18 9.00 -25.32 0.89
C PHE A 18 7.87 -25.91 1.73
N ASP A 19 7.65 -25.35 2.90
CA ASP A 19 6.45 -25.64 3.68
C ASP A 19 5.25 -24.91 3.09
N LEU A 20 5.46 -23.66 2.62
CA LEU A 20 4.41 -22.83 2.05
C LEU A 20 4.92 -22.06 0.82
N LEU A 21 4.20 -22.19 -0.29
CA LEU A 21 4.32 -21.31 -1.45
C LEU A 21 3.20 -20.26 -1.41
N VAL A 22 3.55 -18.98 -1.37
CA VAL A 22 2.63 -17.85 -1.44
C VAL A 22 2.70 -17.24 -2.83
N ILE A 23 1.58 -17.24 -3.54
CA ILE A 23 1.43 -16.67 -4.88
C ILE A 23 0.80 -15.27 -4.74
N GLY A 24 1.54 -14.23 -5.14
CA GLY A 24 1.13 -12.83 -5.06
C GLY A 24 1.80 -12.08 -3.91
N GLY A 25 2.67 -11.12 -4.25
CA GLY A 25 3.43 -10.26 -3.34
C GLY A 25 2.75 -8.92 -3.03
N GLY A 26 1.39 -8.89 -3.04
CA GLY A 26 0.61 -7.79 -2.47
C GLY A 26 0.64 -7.81 -0.94
N ILE A 27 0.02 -6.82 -0.30
CA ILE A 27 0.06 -6.67 1.17
C ILE A 27 -0.41 -7.90 1.95
N ILE A 28 -1.36 -8.68 1.40
CA ILE A 28 -1.87 -9.89 2.05
C ILE A 28 -0.86 -11.02 1.92
N GLY A 29 -0.35 -11.29 0.70
CA GLY A 29 0.63 -12.34 0.50
C GLY A 29 1.96 -12.04 1.19
N ALA A 30 2.45 -10.81 1.12
CA ALA A 30 3.63 -10.36 1.86
C ALA A 30 3.44 -10.52 3.38
N GLY A 31 2.25 -10.18 3.91
CA GLY A 31 1.92 -10.39 5.32
C GLY A 31 1.87 -11.86 5.71
N ILE A 32 1.30 -12.73 4.86
CA ILE A 32 1.28 -14.19 5.09
C ILE A 32 2.70 -14.74 5.10
N ALA A 33 3.52 -14.36 4.11
CA ALA A 33 4.91 -14.81 4.01
C ALA A 33 5.74 -14.37 5.22
N ALA A 34 5.61 -13.10 5.65
CA ALA A 34 6.32 -12.56 6.81
C ALA A 34 5.94 -13.27 8.11
N GLU A 35 4.65 -13.46 8.37
CA GLU A 35 4.19 -14.12 9.59
C GLU A 35 4.55 -15.62 9.58
N ALA A 36 4.48 -16.28 8.42
CA ALA A 36 4.87 -17.70 8.29
C ALA A 36 6.38 -17.89 8.46
N ALA A 37 7.22 -17.09 7.81
CA ALA A 37 8.68 -17.20 7.91
C ALA A 37 9.19 -17.03 9.35
N ARG A 38 8.57 -16.15 10.14
CA ARG A 38 8.88 -15.96 11.57
C ARG A 38 8.63 -17.21 12.43
N THR A 39 7.86 -18.17 11.95
CA THR A 39 7.65 -19.44 12.66
C THR A 39 8.74 -20.47 12.36
N GLY A 40 9.71 -20.14 11.52
CA GLY A 40 10.79 -21.04 11.09
C GLY A 40 10.43 -21.95 9.91
N LEU A 41 9.26 -21.75 9.30
CA LEU A 41 8.86 -22.48 8.10
C LEU A 41 9.69 -22.05 6.88
N ALA A 42 9.94 -22.98 5.96
CA ALA A 42 10.52 -22.72 4.66
C ALA A 42 9.46 -22.10 3.73
N ILE A 43 9.58 -20.80 3.42
CA ILE A 43 8.59 -20.04 2.66
C ILE A 43 9.15 -19.63 1.30
N ALA A 44 8.36 -19.78 0.24
CA ALA A 44 8.55 -19.09 -1.03
C ALA A 44 7.44 -18.07 -1.23
N LEU A 45 7.79 -16.83 -1.58
CA LEU A 45 6.88 -15.76 -2.03
C LEU A 45 7.22 -15.37 -3.46
N VAL A 46 6.28 -15.54 -4.37
CA VAL A 46 6.45 -15.19 -5.78
C VAL A 46 5.38 -14.23 -6.26
N ASP A 47 5.76 -13.30 -7.15
CA ASP A 47 4.83 -12.40 -7.83
C ASP A 47 5.18 -12.33 -9.32
N ARG A 48 4.18 -12.37 -10.21
CA ARG A 48 4.39 -12.28 -11.66
C ARG A 48 4.89 -10.92 -12.12
N ALA A 49 4.64 -9.88 -11.30
CA ALA A 49 5.09 -8.51 -11.54
C ALA A 49 5.97 -8.05 -10.38
N ASP A 50 6.12 -6.74 -10.20
CA ASP A 50 6.78 -6.21 -9.02
C ASP A 50 5.90 -6.29 -7.77
N PHE A 51 6.52 -6.45 -6.60
CA PHE A 51 5.84 -6.51 -5.31
C PHE A 51 4.98 -5.27 -5.07
N GLY A 52 3.73 -5.51 -4.63
CA GLY A 52 2.76 -4.45 -4.41
C GLY A 52 2.24 -3.78 -5.70
N GLY A 53 2.55 -4.30 -6.89
CA GLY A 53 2.23 -3.70 -8.18
C GLY A 53 0.73 -3.52 -8.47
N GLY A 54 -0.14 -4.29 -7.83
CA GLY A 54 -1.59 -4.18 -7.98
C GLY A 54 -2.22 -3.19 -6.98
N THR A 55 -3.33 -3.60 -6.35
CA THR A 55 -4.11 -2.78 -5.42
C THR A 55 -3.30 -2.24 -4.22
N SER A 56 -2.24 -2.93 -3.84
CA SER A 56 -1.46 -2.62 -2.63
C SER A 56 -0.68 -1.31 -2.67
N SER A 57 -0.46 -0.72 -3.85
CA SER A 57 0.12 0.64 -4.02
C SER A 57 -0.87 1.64 -4.62
N ALA A 58 -2.08 1.19 -4.96
CA ALA A 58 -3.13 1.99 -5.58
C ALA A 58 -4.37 2.15 -4.67
N SER A 59 -4.17 2.21 -3.36
CA SER A 59 -5.22 2.42 -2.36
C SER A 59 -5.43 3.91 -2.05
N SER A 60 -6.43 4.23 -1.25
CA SER A 60 -6.60 5.58 -0.69
C SER A 60 -5.54 5.96 0.36
N LYS A 61 -4.52 5.12 0.56
CA LYS A 61 -3.40 5.33 1.51
C LYS A 61 -3.86 5.53 2.96
N LEU A 62 -5.01 4.95 3.32
CA LEU A 62 -5.63 5.07 4.64
C LEU A 62 -5.53 3.79 5.46
N ILE A 63 -5.15 3.96 6.72
CA ILE A 63 -5.30 2.97 7.78
C ILE A 63 -6.40 3.47 8.72
N HIS A 64 -7.63 2.98 8.52
CA HIS A 64 -8.81 3.57 9.14
C HIS A 64 -9.73 2.55 9.80
N GLY A 65 -10.46 3.00 10.84
CA GLY A 65 -11.46 2.20 11.55
C GLY A 65 -12.75 1.97 10.76
N GLY A 66 -12.97 2.74 9.70
CA GLY A 66 -14.15 2.64 8.86
C GLY A 66 -15.43 3.18 9.51
N LEU A 67 -15.51 4.49 9.73
CA LEU A 67 -16.68 5.18 10.28
C LEU A 67 -17.99 4.76 9.60
N ARG A 68 -17.93 4.45 8.29
CA ARG A 68 -19.06 3.97 7.51
C ARG A 68 -19.61 2.61 8.00
N TYR A 69 -18.75 1.71 8.51
CA TYR A 69 -19.18 0.39 9.01
C TYR A 69 -19.91 0.49 10.35
N LEU A 70 -19.59 1.52 11.14
CA LEU A 70 -20.33 1.78 12.38
C LEU A 70 -21.82 2.02 12.11
N ARG A 71 -22.13 2.70 10.99
CA ARG A 71 -23.52 2.93 10.58
C ARG A 71 -24.22 1.64 10.13
N LEU A 72 -23.48 0.68 9.61
CA LEU A 72 -24.00 -0.65 9.25
C LEU A 72 -24.15 -1.58 10.45
N GLY A 73 -23.84 -1.10 11.68
CA GLY A 73 -23.93 -1.88 12.91
C GLY A 73 -22.75 -2.83 13.14
N ASP A 74 -21.73 -2.83 12.27
CA ASP A 74 -20.58 -3.73 12.41
C ASP A 74 -19.53 -3.17 13.37
N VAL A 75 -19.91 -3.17 14.66
CA VAL A 75 -19.05 -2.70 15.76
C VAL A 75 -17.81 -3.57 15.93
N ARG A 76 -17.90 -4.88 15.62
CA ARG A 76 -16.79 -5.80 15.73
C ARG A 76 -15.68 -5.45 14.73
N LEU A 77 -16.03 -5.26 13.47
CA LEU A 77 -15.10 -4.86 12.42
C LEU A 77 -14.43 -3.52 12.71
N VAL A 78 -15.22 -2.53 13.18
CA VAL A 78 -14.69 -1.20 13.57
C VAL A 78 -13.69 -1.33 14.73
N ARG A 79 -14.00 -2.12 15.76
CA ARG A 79 -13.10 -2.36 16.91
C ARG A 79 -11.80 -3.04 16.48
N GLU A 80 -11.89 -4.03 15.60
CA GLU A 80 -10.74 -4.74 15.06
C GLU A 80 -9.86 -3.81 14.22
N ALA A 81 -10.43 -3.06 13.30
CA ALA A 81 -9.70 -2.09 12.49
C ALA A 81 -8.99 -1.03 13.34
N HIS A 82 -9.65 -0.53 14.41
CA HIS A 82 -8.99 0.39 15.34
C HIS A 82 -7.86 -0.24 16.14
N ARG A 83 -7.97 -1.53 16.49
CA ARG A 83 -6.88 -2.27 17.14
C ARG A 83 -5.68 -2.37 16.21
N GLU A 84 -5.88 -2.84 14.97
CA GLU A 84 -4.82 -2.98 13.98
C GLU A 84 -4.18 -1.62 13.64
N ARG A 85 -4.98 -0.57 13.44
CA ARG A 85 -4.46 0.78 13.25
C ARG A 85 -3.51 1.22 14.37
N ARG A 86 -3.88 0.99 15.64
CA ARG A 86 -3.01 1.34 16.78
C ARG A 86 -1.72 0.53 16.79
N LEU A 87 -1.78 -0.76 16.44
CA LEU A 87 -0.60 -1.61 16.36
C LEU A 87 0.34 -1.16 15.23
N LEU A 88 -0.22 -0.86 14.05
CA LEU A 88 0.55 -0.34 12.91
C LEU A 88 1.24 0.98 13.25
N MET A 89 0.54 1.92 13.88
CA MET A 89 1.07 3.23 14.25
C MET A 89 2.12 3.20 15.36
N ARG A 90 2.07 2.22 16.30
CA ARG A 90 2.89 2.28 17.52
C ARG A 90 3.99 1.23 17.57
N VAL A 91 3.83 0.14 16.83
CA VAL A 91 4.73 -1.03 16.92
C VAL A 91 5.19 -1.49 15.56
N VAL A 92 4.26 -1.75 14.64
CA VAL A 92 4.58 -2.48 13.40
C VAL A 92 5.31 -1.60 12.40
N ALA A 93 4.82 -0.38 12.14
CA ALA A 93 5.40 0.53 11.16
C ALA A 93 5.16 2.01 11.55
N PRO A 94 5.67 2.48 12.70
CA PRO A 94 5.38 3.84 13.19
C PRO A 94 5.88 4.95 12.28
N HIS A 95 6.96 4.75 11.51
CA HIS A 95 7.45 5.69 10.51
C HIS A 95 6.52 5.79 9.29
N LEU A 96 5.88 4.69 8.87
CA LEU A 96 5.00 4.65 7.69
C LEU A 96 3.55 5.03 8.00
N VAL A 97 3.06 4.74 9.20
CA VAL A 97 1.64 4.91 9.54
C VAL A 97 1.47 6.04 10.54
N ARG A 98 1.01 7.19 10.07
CA ARG A 98 0.90 8.42 10.83
C ARG A 98 -0.55 8.77 11.14
N ARG A 99 -0.79 9.32 12.33
CA ARG A 99 -2.11 9.84 12.70
C ARG A 99 -2.49 11.03 11.83
N LEU A 100 -3.71 11.00 11.31
CA LEU A 100 -4.29 12.07 10.51
C LEU A 100 -5.63 12.52 11.12
N PRO A 101 -5.80 13.81 11.46
CA PRO A 101 -7.09 14.36 11.84
C PRO A 101 -7.99 14.51 10.61
N PHE A 102 -9.31 14.33 10.81
CA PHE A 102 -10.33 14.43 9.79
C PHE A 102 -11.41 15.41 10.20
N LEU A 103 -11.85 16.22 9.26
CA LEU A 103 -13.09 16.98 9.34
C LEU A 103 -14.18 16.33 8.49
N LEU A 104 -15.38 16.22 9.07
CA LEU A 104 -16.60 15.81 8.37
C LEU A 104 -17.54 17.02 8.38
N PRO A 105 -17.63 17.79 7.27
CA PRO A 105 -18.46 18.99 7.21
C PRO A 105 -19.95 18.64 7.16
N LEU A 106 -20.73 19.43 7.87
CA LEU A 106 -22.19 19.32 7.95
C LEU A 106 -22.81 20.59 7.34
N TYR A 107 -23.27 20.45 6.10
CA TYR A 107 -23.93 21.51 5.37
C TYR A 107 -25.45 21.53 5.58
N ARG A 108 -26.08 22.68 5.31
CA ARG A 108 -27.54 22.78 5.27
C ARG A 108 -28.10 21.88 4.17
N GLY A 109 -29.09 21.05 4.47
CA GLY A 109 -29.65 20.09 3.52
C GLY A 109 -28.79 18.84 3.26
N GLY A 110 -27.64 18.72 3.93
CA GLY A 110 -26.76 17.54 3.79
C GLY A 110 -27.37 16.26 4.39
N PRO A 111 -26.76 15.10 4.12
CA PRO A 111 -27.34 13.78 4.43
C PRO A 111 -27.39 13.44 5.93
N TYR A 112 -26.71 14.21 6.78
CA TYR A 112 -26.57 13.91 8.20
C TYR A 112 -26.99 15.06 9.11
N GLY A 113 -27.76 14.73 10.15
CA GLY A 113 -28.08 15.63 11.23
C GLY A 113 -26.92 15.78 12.24
N ARG A 114 -26.86 16.93 12.91
CA ARG A 114 -25.81 17.28 13.89
C ARG A 114 -25.74 16.28 15.05
N LEU A 115 -26.90 15.88 15.62
CA LEU A 115 -26.96 14.93 16.73
C LEU A 115 -26.51 13.53 16.32
N THR A 116 -26.90 13.08 15.12
CA THR A 116 -26.51 11.76 14.59
C THR A 116 -25.01 11.67 14.43
N ILE A 117 -24.38 12.70 13.87
CA ILE A 117 -22.92 12.72 13.71
C ILE A 117 -22.23 12.80 15.06
N GLN A 118 -22.73 13.62 16.00
CA GLN A 118 -22.12 13.68 17.32
C GLN A 118 -22.15 12.32 18.03
N ALA A 119 -23.29 11.64 18.05
CA ALA A 119 -23.41 10.31 18.64
C ALA A 119 -22.50 9.28 17.96
N GLY A 120 -22.48 9.27 16.62
CA GLY A 120 -21.60 8.40 15.82
C GLY A 120 -20.12 8.63 16.11
N LEU A 121 -19.70 9.89 16.19
CA LEU A 121 -18.32 10.25 16.48
C LEU A 121 -17.90 9.91 17.92
N VAL A 122 -18.78 10.09 18.91
CA VAL A 122 -18.51 9.67 20.29
C VAL A 122 -18.30 8.17 20.35
N LEU A 123 -19.20 7.39 19.73
CA LEU A 123 -19.07 5.93 19.68
C LEU A 123 -17.79 5.50 18.93
N TYR A 124 -17.51 6.12 17.78
CA TYR A 124 -16.29 5.85 17.00
C TYR A 124 -15.01 6.09 17.82
N SER A 125 -14.99 7.18 18.59
CA SER A 125 -13.85 7.54 19.44
C SER A 125 -13.71 6.63 20.64
N ALA A 126 -14.81 6.21 21.24
CA ALA A 126 -14.80 5.23 22.33
C ALA A 126 -14.22 3.88 21.85
N LEU A 127 -14.64 3.40 20.69
CA LEU A 127 -14.08 2.19 20.06
C LEU A 127 -12.60 2.34 19.69
N ALA A 128 -12.20 3.54 19.26
CA ALA A 128 -10.82 3.89 18.96
C ALA A 128 -9.94 4.06 20.21
N ARG A 129 -10.53 4.13 21.41
CA ARG A 129 -9.88 4.58 22.65
C ARG A 129 -9.13 5.91 22.47
N ALA A 130 -9.75 6.83 21.72
CA ALA A 130 -9.20 8.13 21.36
C ALA A 130 -9.99 9.27 22.00
N ARG A 131 -9.30 10.38 22.36
CA ARG A 131 -9.91 11.50 23.10
C ARG A 131 -10.67 12.53 22.24
N LEU A 132 -10.82 12.39 20.91
CA LEU A 132 -10.99 13.58 20.06
C LEU A 132 -12.13 13.54 19.04
N ALA A 133 -13.27 12.94 19.33
CA ALA A 133 -14.42 13.25 18.49
C ALA A 133 -15.27 14.35 19.11
N ARG A 134 -15.39 15.45 18.41
CA ARG A 134 -16.20 16.60 18.80
C ARG A 134 -16.73 17.34 17.58
N LEU A 135 -17.81 18.06 17.74
CA LEU A 135 -18.25 19.02 16.74
C LEU A 135 -17.49 20.34 16.91
N LEU A 136 -17.02 20.87 15.81
CA LEU A 136 -16.42 22.20 15.72
C LEU A 136 -17.40 23.16 15.07
N PRO A 137 -17.47 24.44 15.51
CA PRO A 137 -18.15 25.50 14.78
C PRO A 137 -17.41 25.79 13.46
N PRO A 138 -18.07 26.43 12.46
CA PRO A 138 -17.51 26.68 11.15
C PRO A 138 -16.15 27.39 11.18
N ASP A 139 -15.99 28.42 11.99
CA ASP A 139 -14.76 29.23 12.07
C ASP A 139 -13.57 28.36 12.52
N ARG A 140 -13.75 27.55 13.56
CA ARG A 140 -12.71 26.62 14.05
C ARG A 140 -12.38 25.50 13.08
N ALA A 141 -13.34 25.10 12.25
CA ALA A 141 -13.09 24.15 11.17
C ALA A 141 -12.25 24.77 10.05
N ARG A 142 -12.55 26.01 9.68
CA ARG A 142 -11.83 26.76 8.64
C ARG A 142 -10.41 27.16 9.08
N GLU A 143 -10.15 27.37 10.35
CA GLU A 143 -8.78 27.53 10.87
C GLU A 143 -7.90 26.30 10.56
N ARG A 144 -8.51 25.09 10.50
CA ARG A 144 -7.80 23.84 10.19
C ARG A 144 -7.70 23.52 8.70
N VAL A 145 -8.72 23.92 7.96
CA VAL A 145 -8.82 23.77 6.51
C VAL A 145 -9.33 25.08 5.92
N PRO A 146 -8.45 26.04 5.62
CA PRO A 146 -8.83 27.37 5.15
C PRO A 146 -9.68 27.36 3.87
N ARG A 147 -9.46 26.35 3.02
CA ARG A 147 -10.18 26.15 1.75
C ARG A 147 -11.45 25.31 1.88
N LEU A 148 -11.94 25.08 3.09
CA LEU A 148 -13.25 24.47 3.33
C LEU A 148 -14.36 25.42 2.87
N ARG A 149 -15.26 24.92 2.02
CA ARG A 149 -16.38 25.71 1.48
C ARG A 149 -17.23 26.29 2.61
N PRO A 150 -17.45 27.61 2.66
CA PRO A 150 -18.16 28.26 3.77
C PRO A 150 -19.67 28.19 3.64
N ASP A 151 -20.21 28.18 2.40
CA ASP A 151 -21.63 28.35 2.12
C ASP A 151 -22.49 27.21 2.70
N GLY A 152 -23.39 27.55 3.61
CA GLY A 152 -24.27 26.56 4.25
C GLY A 152 -23.62 25.65 5.29
N LEU A 153 -22.33 25.85 5.60
CA LEU A 153 -21.62 25.11 6.63
C LEU A 153 -22.18 25.42 8.01
N ARG A 154 -22.60 24.37 8.78
CA ARG A 154 -23.21 24.50 10.11
C ARG A 154 -22.31 24.04 11.23
N ALA A 155 -21.50 23.01 10.98
CA ALA A 155 -20.56 22.41 11.93
C ALA A 155 -19.63 21.46 11.17
N CYS A 156 -18.56 21.03 11.83
CA CYS A 156 -17.71 19.93 11.36
C CYS A 156 -17.47 18.91 12.46
N GLY A 157 -17.65 17.63 12.16
CA GLY A 157 -17.19 16.55 13.02
C GLY A 157 -15.68 16.40 12.94
N LEU A 158 -14.97 16.52 14.08
CA LEU A 158 -13.54 16.25 14.16
C LEU A 158 -13.30 14.85 14.72
N TYR A 159 -12.57 14.03 13.98
CA TYR A 159 -12.13 12.69 14.41
C TYR A 159 -10.70 12.41 13.88
N ALA A 160 -10.16 11.22 14.12
CA ALA A 160 -8.85 10.87 13.62
C ALA A 160 -8.78 9.42 13.15
N ASP A 161 -8.08 9.23 12.02
CA ASP A 161 -7.63 7.95 11.51
C ASP A 161 -6.12 7.99 11.25
N ALA A 162 -5.61 7.26 10.27
CA ALA A 162 -4.20 7.30 9.92
C ALA A 162 -4.01 7.24 8.41
N VAL A 163 -2.91 7.82 7.95
CA VAL A 163 -2.41 7.78 6.58
C VAL A 163 -1.13 6.94 6.52
N THR A 164 -0.84 6.37 5.36
CA THR A 164 0.35 5.54 5.13
C THR A 164 0.90 5.70 3.72
N HIS A 165 2.15 5.27 3.52
CA HIS A 165 2.68 4.87 2.22
C HIS A 165 2.37 3.38 1.99
N ASP A 166 1.30 3.10 1.26
CA ASP A 166 0.78 1.74 1.05
C ASP A 166 1.79 0.82 0.34
N GLY A 167 2.44 1.30 -0.73
CA GLY A 167 3.50 0.55 -1.42
C GLY A 167 4.68 0.25 -0.50
N ARG A 168 5.14 1.23 0.29
CA ARG A 168 6.21 1.04 1.27
C ARG A 168 5.84 0.05 2.37
N LEU A 169 4.60 0.12 2.88
CA LEU A 169 4.10 -0.85 3.86
C LEU A 169 4.09 -2.27 3.30
N CYS A 170 3.75 -2.44 2.02
CA CYS A 170 3.81 -3.72 1.33
C CYS A 170 5.27 -4.23 1.25
N LEU A 171 6.19 -3.41 0.75
CA LEU A 171 7.62 -3.75 0.64
C LEU A 171 8.26 -4.07 1.98
N ALA A 172 7.92 -3.35 3.05
CA ALA A 172 8.40 -3.65 4.40
C ALA A 172 7.96 -5.04 4.89
N ASN A 173 6.77 -5.52 4.48
CA ASN A 173 6.36 -6.90 4.77
C ASN A 173 7.12 -7.93 3.92
N VAL A 174 7.38 -7.64 2.64
CA VAL A 174 8.23 -8.51 1.79
C VAL A 174 9.63 -8.61 2.38
N ARG A 175 10.23 -7.47 2.77
CA ARG A 175 11.53 -7.41 3.42
C ARG A 175 11.53 -8.21 4.74
N ALA A 176 10.48 -8.08 5.56
CA ALA A 176 10.35 -8.84 6.79
C ALA A 176 10.27 -10.35 6.55
N ALA A 177 9.66 -10.79 5.44
CA ALA A 177 9.66 -12.19 5.04
C ALA A 177 11.07 -12.67 4.66
N ALA A 178 11.78 -11.89 3.84
CA ALA A 178 13.15 -12.18 3.43
C ALA A 178 14.12 -12.20 4.62
N ASP A 179 14.06 -11.20 5.50
CA ASP A 179 14.88 -11.12 6.73
C ASP A 179 14.62 -12.31 7.68
N ALA A 180 13.43 -12.93 7.60
CA ALA A 180 13.09 -14.15 8.33
C ALA A 180 13.41 -15.45 7.56
N GLY A 181 14.14 -15.37 6.43
CA GLY A 181 14.63 -16.52 5.66
C GLY A 181 13.69 -17.04 4.57
N ALA A 182 12.66 -16.27 4.20
CA ALA A 182 11.84 -16.61 3.04
C ALA A 182 12.61 -16.37 1.72
N THR A 183 12.44 -17.27 0.76
CA THR A 183 12.86 -17.06 -0.63
C THR A 183 11.81 -16.17 -1.31
N VAL A 184 12.18 -14.97 -1.75
CA VAL A 184 11.26 -14.00 -2.34
C VAL A 184 11.71 -13.62 -3.75
N LEU A 185 10.77 -13.67 -4.72
CA LEU A 185 11.04 -13.33 -6.12
C LEU A 185 9.85 -12.59 -6.74
N ASN A 186 10.11 -11.41 -7.27
CA ASN A 186 9.23 -10.72 -8.19
C ASN A 186 9.56 -11.11 -9.64
N TYR A 187 8.69 -10.77 -10.59
CA TYR A 187 8.79 -11.21 -11.98
C TYR A 187 8.97 -12.73 -12.08
N ALA A 188 8.20 -13.45 -11.26
CA ALA A 188 8.19 -14.90 -11.14
C ALA A 188 6.73 -15.38 -11.25
N GLU A 189 6.35 -15.85 -12.42
CA GLU A 189 4.96 -16.18 -12.79
C GLU A 189 4.63 -17.64 -12.53
N VAL A 190 3.59 -17.90 -11.75
CA VAL A 190 3.01 -19.24 -11.61
C VAL A 190 2.13 -19.52 -12.83
N ARG A 191 2.50 -20.53 -13.62
CA ARG A 191 1.75 -20.95 -14.81
C ARG A 191 0.90 -22.16 -14.63
N GLN A 192 1.36 -23.09 -13.78
CA GLN A 192 0.63 -24.33 -13.49
C GLN A 192 0.78 -24.71 -12.02
N LEU A 193 -0.22 -25.37 -11.47
CA LEU A 193 -0.12 -26.00 -10.17
C LEU A 193 0.34 -27.46 -10.33
N ARG A 194 1.21 -27.90 -9.44
CA ARG A 194 1.63 -29.29 -9.36
C ARG A 194 0.75 -30.05 -8.39
N THR A 195 0.23 -31.18 -8.83
CA THR A 195 -0.57 -32.06 -7.98
C THR A 195 0.13 -33.41 -7.78
N VAL A 196 0.05 -33.90 -6.56
CA VAL A 196 0.51 -35.25 -6.17
C VAL A 196 -0.64 -35.90 -5.43
N GLU A 197 -1.05 -37.08 -5.85
CA GLU A 197 -2.17 -37.83 -5.25
C GLU A 197 -3.46 -36.97 -5.11
N GLY A 198 -3.75 -36.18 -6.12
CA GLY A 198 -4.94 -35.31 -6.14
C GLY A 198 -4.86 -34.06 -5.27
N ARG A 199 -3.71 -33.74 -4.67
CA ARG A 199 -3.49 -32.56 -3.84
C ARG A 199 -2.46 -31.63 -4.45
N VAL A 200 -2.67 -30.31 -4.35
CA VAL A 200 -1.68 -29.31 -4.74
C VAL A 200 -0.43 -29.47 -3.85
N ALA A 201 0.71 -29.70 -4.51
CA ALA A 201 2.00 -29.95 -3.88
C ALA A 201 3.11 -29.01 -4.43
N GLY A 202 2.71 -27.86 -4.94
CA GLY A 202 3.61 -26.85 -5.48
C GLY A 202 3.11 -26.23 -6.78
N ALA A 203 4.02 -25.66 -7.55
CA ALA A 203 3.71 -25.00 -8.81
C ALA A 203 4.89 -25.04 -9.80
N GLU A 204 4.61 -24.83 -11.08
CA GLU A 204 5.58 -24.40 -12.06
C GLU A 204 5.67 -22.89 -12.06
N VAL A 205 6.85 -22.36 -11.81
CA VAL A 205 7.12 -20.92 -11.72
C VAL A 205 8.10 -20.53 -12.84
N VAL A 206 7.74 -19.56 -13.67
CA VAL A 206 8.60 -19.05 -14.74
C VAL A 206 9.33 -17.81 -14.23
N VAL A 207 10.65 -17.86 -14.24
CA VAL A 207 11.56 -16.77 -13.87
C VAL A 207 12.49 -16.49 -15.06
N ASP A 208 12.51 -15.25 -15.53
CA ASP A 208 13.35 -14.80 -16.67
C ASP A 208 13.26 -15.77 -17.88
N GLY A 209 12.05 -16.24 -18.18
CA GLY A 209 11.75 -17.14 -19.30
C GLY A 209 12.01 -18.64 -19.04
N THR A 210 12.62 -18.98 -17.90
CA THR A 210 12.92 -20.38 -17.52
C THR A 210 11.87 -20.91 -16.53
N ALA A 211 11.33 -22.11 -16.79
CA ALA A 211 10.38 -22.77 -15.93
C ALA A 211 11.09 -23.56 -14.83
N HIS A 212 10.68 -23.34 -13.59
CA HIS A 212 11.17 -24.01 -12.38
C HIS A 212 10.05 -24.76 -11.68
N SER A 213 10.33 -26.02 -11.33
CA SER A 213 9.37 -26.86 -10.59
C SER A 213 9.56 -26.64 -9.09
N VAL A 214 8.64 -25.91 -8.47
CA VAL A 214 8.66 -25.57 -7.03
C VAL A 214 7.81 -26.57 -6.25
N ALA A 215 8.40 -27.23 -5.26
CA ALA A 215 7.70 -28.16 -4.37
C ALA A 215 7.32 -27.46 -3.07
N ALA A 216 6.05 -27.57 -2.65
CA ALA A 216 5.55 -27.01 -1.40
C ALA A 216 4.50 -27.92 -0.74
N ARG A 217 4.46 -27.95 0.60
CA ARG A 217 3.45 -28.70 1.36
C ARG A 217 2.07 -28.10 1.27
N ALA A 218 2.00 -26.76 1.20
CA ALA A 218 0.78 -26.00 1.02
C ALA A 218 1.00 -24.86 0.04
N VAL A 219 -0.06 -24.41 -0.63
CA VAL A 219 -0.04 -23.28 -1.56
C VAL A 219 -1.14 -22.30 -1.19
N VAL A 220 -0.78 -21.03 -1.10
CA VAL A 220 -1.72 -19.92 -0.88
C VAL A 220 -1.75 -19.02 -2.12
N ASN A 221 -2.95 -18.82 -2.65
CA ASN A 221 -3.25 -17.83 -3.68
C ASN A 221 -3.68 -16.53 -2.99
N ALA A 222 -2.81 -15.52 -3.00
CA ALA A 222 -3.04 -14.17 -2.46
C ALA A 222 -2.94 -13.09 -3.56
N THR A 223 -3.34 -13.43 -4.79
CA THR A 223 -3.13 -12.61 -5.99
C THR A 223 -4.14 -11.47 -6.15
N GLY A 224 -4.98 -11.19 -5.16
CA GLY A 224 -5.89 -10.05 -5.15
C GLY A 224 -6.86 -10.06 -6.35
N PRO A 225 -6.79 -9.09 -7.29
CA PRO A 225 -7.69 -9.04 -8.44
C PRO A 225 -7.62 -10.28 -9.35
N TRP A 226 -6.50 -10.99 -9.37
CA TRP A 226 -6.30 -12.19 -10.19
C TRP A 226 -6.59 -13.50 -9.44
N VAL A 227 -7.24 -13.42 -8.28
CA VAL A 227 -7.52 -14.61 -7.44
C VAL A 227 -8.26 -15.71 -8.21
N ASP A 228 -9.25 -15.34 -9.01
CA ASP A 228 -10.02 -16.32 -9.80
C ASP A 228 -9.23 -16.87 -11.00
N THR A 229 -8.31 -16.11 -11.57
CA THR A 229 -7.37 -16.59 -12.60
C THR A 229 -6.51 -17.74 -12.06
N VAL A 230 -5.93 -17.56 -10.87
CA VAL A 230 -5.11 -18.59 -10.23
C VAL A 230 -5.96 -19.76 -9.70
N ARG A 231 -7.20 -19.52 -9.24
CA ARG A 231 -8.13 -20.60 -8.86
C ARG A 231 -8.45 -21.54 -10.04
N ARG A 232 -8.55 -20.99 -11.26
CA ARG A 232 -8.79 -21.81 -12.46
C ARG A 232 -7.58 -22.66 -12.89
N LEU A 233 -6.38 -22.42 -12.35
CA LEU A 233 -5.25 -23.34 -12.51
C LEU A 233 -5.45 -24.64 -11.72
N GLU A 234 -6.23 -24.60 -10.62
CA GLU A 234 -6.59 -25.78 -9.83
C GLU A 234 -7.85 -26.45 -10.36
N ASP A 235 -8.87 -25.65 -10.65
CA ASP A 235 -10.17 -26.07 -11.15
C ASP A 235 -10.62 -25.16 -12.28
N PRO A 236 -10.47 -25.58 -13.56
CA PRO A 236 -10.89 -24.78 -14.71
C PRO A 236 -12.38 -24.40 -14.70
N ALA A 237 -13.23 -25.14 -13.98
CA ALA A 237 -14.65 -24.88 -13.82
C ALA A 237 -14.98 -23.95 -12.62
N ALA A 238 -13.96 -23.48 -11.89
CA ALA A 238 -14.17 -22.64 -10.72
C ALA A 238 -14.99 -21.38 -11.06
N ALA A 239 -16.13 -21.25 -10.42
CA ALA A 239 -16.96 -20.05 -10.55
C ALA A 239 -16.22 -18.81 -10.00
N ALA A 240 -16.60 -17.63 -10.49
CA ALA A 240 -16.09 -16.38 -9.97
C ALA A 240 -16.35 -16.27 -8.46
N SER A 241 -15.32 -15.93 -7.70
CA SER A 241 -15.42 -15.74 -6.24
C SER A 241 -15.41 -14.26 -5.84
N VAL A 242 -15.03 -13.38 -6.77
CA VAL A 242 -14.95 -11.95 -6.52
C VAL A 242 -15.59 -11.14 -7.65
N ARG A 243 -15.97 -9.92 -7.28
CA ARG A 243 -16.31 -8.84 -8.20
C ARG A 243 -15.32 -7.71 -7.99
N LEU A 244 -14.89 -7.08 -9.08
CA LEU A 244 -13.93 -5.99 -9.03
C LEU A 244 -14.66 -4.63 -9.08
N SER A 245 -14.17 -3.68 -8.30
CA SER A 245 -14.63 -2.29 -8.31
C SER A 245 -13.43 -1.36 -8.45
N LYS A 246 -13.45 -0.56 -9.52
CA LYS A 246 -12.44 0.47 -9.77
C LYS A 246 -12.60 1.64 -8.81
N GLY A 247 -11.49 2.05 -8.20
CA GLY A 247 -11.38 3.26 -7.41
C GLY A 247 -10.26 4.14 -7.92
N THR A 248 -10.61 5.30 -8.47
CA THR A 248 -9.66 6.27 -9.01
C THR A 248 -9.34 7.35 -8.01
N HIS A 249 -8.11 7.83 -8.04
CA HIS A 249 -7.60 8.92 -7.22
C HIS A 249 -6.88 9.97 -8.08
N VAL A 250 -6.92 11.20 -7.61
CA VAL A 250 -6.26 12.36 -8.22
C VAL A 250 -5.36 13.01 -7.17
N LEU A 251 -4.10 13.27 -7.49
CA LEU A 251 -3.21 14.08 -6.66
C LEU A 251 -3.10 15.48 -7.24
N LEU A 252 -3.31 16.46 -6.37
CA LEU A 252 -3.17 17.88 -6.69
C LEU A 252 -1.97 18.47 -5.97
N ARG A 253 -1.23 19.32 -6.68
CA ARG A 253 -0.30 20.26 -6.07
C ARG A 253 -1.11 21.33 -5.34
N VAL A 254 -0.71 21.67 -4.13
CA VAL A 254 -1.34 22.71 -3.32
C VAL A 254 -0.30 23.76 -2.92
N ASP A 255 -0.72 25.01 -2.88
CA ASP A 255 0.18 26.12 -2.53
C ASP A 255 0.58 26.06 -1.04
N GLU A 256 -0.34 25.57 -0.20
CA GLU A 256 -0.13 25.39 1.24
C GLU A 256 -0.46 23.95 1.64
N PRO A 257 0.44 23.24 2.34
CA PRO A 257 0.18 21.88 2.82
C PRO A 257 -0.99 21.84 3.82
N TRP A 258 -1.86 20.87 3.65
CA TRP A 258 -2.96 20.65 4.59
C TRP A 258 -2.50 19.72 5.72
N ALA A 259 -2.94 20.03 6.94
CA ALA A 259 -2.66 19.18 8.12
C ALA A 259 -3.88 18.35 8.54
N THR A 260 -5.03 18.54 7.90
CA THR A 260 -6.30 17.91 8.26
C THR A 260 -7.02 17.44 7.01
N ALA A 261 -7.43 16.18 7.00
CA ALA A 261 -8.19 15.58 5.90
C ALA A 261 -9.68 15.98 5.96
N LEU A 262 -10.34 15.91 4.81
CA LEU A 262 -11.79 16.04 4.71
C LEU A 262 -12.43 14.68 4.36
N THR A 263 -13.54 14.37 5.04
CA THR A 263 -14.50 13.37 4.61
C THR A 263 -15.71 14.09 4.05
N ILE A 264 -15.93 14.00 2.76
CA ILE A 264 -16.98 14.73 2.04
C ILE A 264 -18.15 13.77 1.80
N PRO A 265 -19.27 13.89 2.54
CA PRO A 265 -20.43 13.03 2.34
C PRO A 265 -21.27 13.51 1.16
N HIS A 266 -21.57 12.64 0.22
CA HIS A 266 -22.47 12.90 -0.92
C HIS A 266 -23.90 12.47 -0.60
N ASP A 267 -24.03 11.33 0.02
CA ASP A 267 -25.28 10.77 0.51
C ASP A 267 -25.05 9.98 1.82
N LYS A 268 -26.04 9.21 2.23
CA LYS A 268 -25.90 8.37 3.45
C LYS A 268 -24.94 7.19 3.28
N VAL A 269 -24.52 6.83 2.08
CA VAL A 269 -23.65 5.66 1.79
C VAL A 269 -22.29 6.09 1.29
N ARG A 270 -22.28 7.05 0.37
CA ARG A 270 -21.12 7.46 -0.41
C ARG A 270 -20.41 8.65 0.22
N VAL A 271 -19.11 8.51 0.35
CA VAL A 271 -18.21 9.58 0.80
C VAL A 271 -16.99 9.59 -0.11
N SER A 272 -16.45 10.76 -0.38
CA SER A 272 -15.10 10.94 -0.91
C SER A 272 -14.19 11.58 0.12
N PHE A 273 -12.91 11.59 -0.14
CA PHE A 273 -11.89 12.11 0.75
C PHE A 273 -11.04 13.15 0.03
N ALA A 274 -10.58 14.14 0.81
CA ALA A 274 -9.43 14.96 0.45
C ALA A 274 -8.39 14.81 1.56
N LEU A 275 -7.28 14.20 1.22
CA LEU A 275 -6.27 13.75 2.17
C LEU A 275 -4.96 14.49 1.93
N PRO A 276 -4.41 15.21 2.91
CA PRO A 276 -3.02 15.63 2.84
C PRO A 276 -2.13 14.38 2.79
N TRP A 277 -1.37 14.26 1.72
CA TRP A 277 -0.43 13.17 1.51
C TRP A 277 0.88 13.74 0.97
N GLU A 278 1.93 13.63 1.75
CA GLU A 278 3.15 14.42 1.57
C GLU A 278 2.80 15.93 1.54
N ASP A 279 3.30 16.66 0.57
CA ASP A 279 2.99 18.08 0.29
C ASP A 279 1.88 18.28 -0.75
N MET A 280 1.10 17.22 -1.03
CA MET A 280 0.02 17.19 -2.02
C MET A 280 -1.34 16.94 -1.36
N LEU A 281 -2.40 17.09 -2.14
CA LEU A 281 -3.75 16.72 -1.77
C LEU A 281 -4.24 15.56 -2.61
N LEU A 282 -4.46 14.41 -1.96
CA LEU A 282 -5.03 13.22 -2.59
C LEU A 282 -6.54 13.27 -2.52
N LEU A 283 -7.20 13.32 -3.68
CA LEU A 283 -8.66 13.27 -3.81
C LEU A 283 -9.13 11.90 -4.26
N GLY A 284 -10.25 11.46 -3.75
CA GLY A 284 -10.89 10.23 -4.17
C GLY A 284 -11.85 9.67 -3.11
N THR A 285 -12.51 8.64 -3.45
CA THR A 285 -12.28 7.72 -4.57
C THR A 285 -13.60 7.47 -5.32
N THR A 286 -13.52 7.15 -6.60
CA THR A 286 -14.67 6.60 -7.33
C THR A 286 -15.00 5.18 -6.83
N ASP A 287 -16.17 4.66 -7.19
CA ASP A 287 -16.60 3.28 -6.87
C ASP A 287 -17.44 2.77 -8.05
N THR A 288 -16.77 2.26 -9.08
CA THR A 288 -17.37 1.84 -10.34
C THR A 288 -17.11 0.36 -10.57
N LEU A 289 -18.13 -0.41 -10.93
CA LEU A 289 -17.95 -1.80 -11.32
C LEU A 289 -16.93 -1.90 -12.46
N PHE A 290 -16.05 -2.90 -12.39
CA PHE A 290 -15.01 -3.14 -13.38
C PHE A 290 -15.09 -4.58 -13.89
N ASP A 291 -15.41 -4.71 -15.18
CA ASP A 291 -15.60 -5.99 -15.86
C ASP A 291 -14.46 -6.32 -16.85
N GLY A 292 -13.43 -5.42 -16.95
CA GLY A 292 -12.25 -5.63 -17.78
C GLY A 292 -11.18 -6.51 -17.10
N GLU A 293 -10.12 -6.78 -17.85
CA GLU A 293 -8.96 -7.48 -17.30
C GLU A 293 -8.25 -6.62 -16.24
N PRO A 294 -7.86 -7.20 -15.08
CA PRO A 294 -7.27 -6.42 -14.00
C PRO A 294 -6.02 -5.62 -14.39
N ASP A 295 -5.27 -6.07 -15.39
CA ASP A 295 -4.07 -5.41 -15.89
C ASP A 295 -4.37 -4.12 -16.68
N GLU A 296 -5.61 -3.94 -17.14
CA GLU A 296 -6.05 -2.80 -17.95
C GLU A 296 -6.61 -1.64 -17.10
N VAL A 297 -6.63 -1.79 -15.77
CA VAL A 297 -7.19 -0.75 -14.91
C VAL A 297 -6.40 0.54 -14.99
N GLN A 298 -7.09 1.62 -15.33
CA GLN A 298 -6.52 2.96 -15.42
C GLN A 298 -7.54 4.04 -15.03
N ALA A 299 -7.02 5.20 -14.62
CA ALA A 299 -7.84 6.38 -14.41
C ALA A 299 -8.29 6.95 -15.76
N THR A 300 -9.56 7.35 -15.85
CA THR A 300 -10.14 7.97 -17.05
C THR A 300 -10.47 9.44 -16.79
N GLU A 301 -10.61 10.24 -17.85
CA GLU A 301 -11.06 11.63 -17.74
C GLU A 301 -12.43 11.76 -17.05
N THR A 302 -13.31 10.81 -17.26
CA THR A 302 -14.62 10.73 -16.58
C THR A 302 -14.45 10.57 -15.06
N ASP A 303 -13.51 9.71 -14.62
CA ASP A 303 -13.20 9.55 -13.20
C ASP A 303 -12.65 10.84 -12.60
N VAL A 304 -11.73 11.51 -13.30
CA VAL A 304 -11.13 12.78 -12.87
C VAL A 304 -12.20 13.85 -12.72
N ALA A 305 -13.05 14.02 -13.74
CA ALA A 305 -14.12 15.01 -13.70
C ALA A 305 -15.11 14.74 -12.55
N GLN A 306 -15.44 13.48 -12.31
CA GLN A 306 -16.28 13.08 -11.19
C GLN A 306 -15.65 13.42 -9.84
N ILE A 307 -14.37 13.09 -9.65
CA ILE A 307 -13.64 13.35 -8.39
C ILE A 307 -13.58 14.85 -8.10
N LEU A 308 -13.25 15.67 -9.11
CA LEU A 308 -13.21 17.14 -8.94
C LEU A 308 -14.59 17.70 -8.62
N ALA A 309 -15.65 17.25 -9.29
CA ALA A 309 -17.03 17.67 -9.02
C ALA A 309 -17.47 17.31 -7.60
N GLU A 310 -17.12 16.12 -7.13
CA GLU A 310 -17.41 15.66 -5.77
C GLU A 310 -16.63 16.47 -4.73
N ALA A 311 -15.35 16.72 -4.97
CA ALA A 311 -14.51 17.53 -4.09
C ALA A 311 -15.03 18.98 -3.96
N ALA A 312 -15.57 19.54 -5.05
CA ALA A 312 -16.14 20.89 -5.07
C ALA A 312 -17.35 21.08 -4.15
N THR A 313 -17.97 19.99 -3.69
CA THR A 313 -19.05 20.08 -2.68
C THR A 313 -18.54 20.46 -1.30
N GLY A 314 -17.24 20.26 -1.01
CA GLY A 314 -16.63 20.55 0.29
C GLY A 314 -15.41 21.47 0.23
N ILE A 315 -14.81 21.67 -0.93
CA ILE A 315 -13.55 22.42 -1.13
C ILE A 315 -13.81 23.61 -2.05
N ALA A 316 -13.14 24.71 -1.78
CA ALA A 316 -13.20 25.92 -2.63
C ALA A 316 -12.63 25.65 -4.04
N PRO A 317 -13.25 26.21 -5.12
CA PRO A 317 -12.89 25.87 -6.51
C PRO A 317 -11.46 26.21 -6.91
N ASP A 318 -10.85 27.20 -6.27
CA ASP A 318 -9.47 27.65 -6.54
C ASP A 318 -8.40 26.60 -6.25
N VAL A 319 -8.70 25.60 -5.41
CA VAL A 319 -7.84 24.42 -5.16
C VAL A 319 -7.98 23.38 -6.26
N LEU A 320 -9.17 23.27 -6.87
CA LEU A 320 -9.56 22.15 -7.74
C LEU A 320 -9.26 22.41 -9.22
N ARG A 321 -8.18 23.12 -9.51
CA ARG A 321 -7.77 23.45 -10.88
C ARG A 321 -7.17 22.21 -11.57
N ARG A 322 -7.49 21.99 -12.84
CA ARG A 322 -6.96 20.87 -13.63
C ARG A 322 -5.44 20.93 -13.77
N GLU A 323 -4.89 22.14 -13.88
CA GLU A 323 -3.45 22.40 -14.01
C GLU A 323 -2.66 22.04 -12.74
N ALA A 324 -3.35 21.94 -11.60
CA ALA A 324 -2.76 21.49 -10.35
C ALA A 324 -2.66 19.96 -10.23
N ILE A 325 -3.25 19.20 -11.17
CA ILE A 325 -3.18 17.74 -11.16
C ILE A 325 -1.73 17.31 -11.45
N CYS A 326 -1.10 16.68 -10.46
CA CYS A 326 0.23 16.10 -10.58
C CYS A 326 0.16 14.70 -11.21
N SER A 327 -0.73 13.88 -10.72
CA SER A 327 -0.89 12.51 -11.19
C SER A 327 -2.27 11.96 -10.88
N THR A 328 -2.61 10.88 -11.58
CA THR A 328 -3.82 10.09 -11.35
C THR A 328 -3.45 8.61 -11.28
N PHE A 329 -4.20 7.85 -10.49
CA PHE A 329 -4.07 6.40 -10.48
C PHE A 329 -5.40 5.72 -10.18
N ALA A 330 -5.55 4.48 -10.62
CA ALA A 330 -6.69 3.64 -10.30
C ALA A 330 -6.24 2.31 -9.70
N GLY A 331 -7.05 1.78 -8.81
CA GLY A 331 -6.86 0.46 -8.22
C GLY A 331 -8.17 -0.32 -8.16
N LEU A 332 -8.07 -1.64 -8.08
CA LEU A 332 -9.22 -2.53 -8.01
C LEU A 332 -9.48 -2.98 -6.58
N ARG A 333 -10.68 -2.72 -6.09
CA ARG A 333 -11.19 -3.35 -4.88
C ARG A 333 -11.68 -4.75 -5.24
N VAL A 334 -11.25 -5.71 -4.47
CA VAL A 334 -11.64 -7.11 -4.59
C VAL A 334 -12.80 -7.35 -3.62
N LEU A 335 -13.99 -7.53 -4.15
CA LEU A 335 -15.22 -7.69 -3.37
C LEU A 335 -15.66 -9.16 -3.44
N PRO A 336 -15.53 -9.94 -2.35
CA PRO A 336 -15.96 -11.33 -2.34
C PRO A 336 -17.44 -11.46 -2.69
N LEU A 337 -17.75 -12.40 -3.58
CA LEU A 337 -19.11 -12.86 -3.84
C LEU A 337 -19.49 -13.85 -2.74
N GLY A 338 -20.65 -13.66 -2.11
CA GLY A 338 -21.17 -14.55 -1.08
C GLY A 338 -22.66 -14.75 -1.24
N ASP A 339 -23.16 -15.92 -0.85
CA ASP A 339 -24.59 -16.21 -0.84
C ASP A 339 -25.33 -15.18 0.05
N GLY A 340 -26.20 -14.37 -0.56
CA GLY A 340 -27.03 -13.38 0.12
C GLY A 340 -26.36 -12.05 0.44
N ALA A 341 -25.19 -11.74 -0.12
CA ALA A 341 -24.52 -10.46 0.12
C ALA A 341 -25.22 -9.31 -0.59
N THR A 342 -25.85 -8.44 0.18
CA THR A 342 -26.19 -7.09 -0.30
C THR A 342 -24.91 -6.36 -0.72
N PRO A 343 -24.95 -5.38 -1.65
CA PRO A 343 -23.79 -4.60 -2.09
C PRO A 343 -22.98 -3.94 -0.97
N ASN A 344 -23.55 -3.87 0.24
CA ASN A 344 -22.96 -3.29 1.44
C ASN A 344 -22.34 -4.30 2.42
N ALA A 345 -22.56 -5.60 2.22
CA ALA A 345 -22.13 -6.64 3.15
C ALA A 345 -20.82 -7.29 2.68
N ARG A 346 -19.78 -7.21 3.44
CA ARG A 346 -18.53 -7.98 3.40
C ARG A 346 -17.44 -7.47 2.46
N ARG A 347 -16.77 -6.44 2.91
CA ARG A 347 -15.39 -6.13 2.52
C ARG A 347 -14.37 -6.87 3.42
N GLU A 348 -14.75 -7.97 4.02
CA GLU A 348 -13.87 -8.88 4.73
C GLU A 348 -13.25 -9.86 3.74
N ALA A 349 -12.03 -10.33 4.03
CA ALA A 349 -11.44 -11.39 3.26
C ALA A 349 -12.21 -12.70 3.49
N VAL A 350 -12.39 -13.46 2.43
CA VAL A 350 -12.93 -14.82 2.47
C VAL A 350 -11.81 -15.80 2.13
N LEU A 351 -11.68 -16.85 2.93
CA LEU A 351 -10.76 -17.94 2.69
C LEU A 351 -11.51 -19.05 1.95
N LEU A 352 -11.04 -19.36 0.75
CA LEU A 352 -11.65 -20.36 -0.13
C LEU A 352 -10.67 -21.54 -0.30
N ARG A 353 -11.12 -22.75 -0.01
CA ARG A 353 -10.35 -23.96 -0.23
C ARG A 353 -10.76 -24.57 -1.57
N GLY A 354 -9.80 -24.75 -2.47
CA GLY A 354 -10.02 -25.44 -3.74
C GLY A 354 -10.12 -26.96 -3.59
N PRO A 355 -10.57 -27.67 -4.63
CA PRO A 355 -10.79 -29.13 -4.56
C PRO A 355 -9.51 -29.94 -4.32
N ALA A 356 -8.36 -29.47 -4.80
CA ALA A 356 -7.06 -30.10 -4.56
C ALA A 356 -6.29 -29.47 -3.38
N GLY A 357 -6.92 -28.55 -2.63
CA GLY A 357 -6.44 -28.04 -1.35
C GLY A 357 -5.71 -26.71 -1.37
N MET A 358 -5.57 -26.01 -2.51
CA MET A 358 -5.04 -24.64 -2.53
C MET A 358 -5.94 -23.72 -1.70
N LEU A 359 -5.33 -22.89 -0.86
CA LEU A 359 -6.04 -21.86 -0.11
C LEU A 359 -6.01 -20.52 -0.88
N SER A 360 -7.17 -20.00 -1.27
CA SER A 360 -7.28 -18.70 -1.90
C SER A 360 -7.81 -17.66 -0.92
N VAL A 361 -7.20 -16.46 -0.91
CA VAL A 361 -7.62 -15.32 -0.11
C VAL A 361 -8.29 -14.30 -1.01
N ALA A 362 -9.61 -14.21 -0.94
CA ALA A 362 -10.41 -13.30 -1.74
C ALA A 362 -10.80 -12.04 -0.95
N GLY A 363 -10.48 -10.86 -1.45
CA GLY A 363 -10.78 -9.58 -0.79
C GLY A 363 -9.78 -9.17 0.28
N GLY A 364 -10.23 -8.37 1.25
CA GLY A 364 -9.41 -7.86 2.35
C GLY A 364 -9.13 -6.35 2.29
N LYS A 365 -8.46 -5.86 3.33
CA LYS A 365 -8.15 -4.43 3.50
C LYS A 365 -6.72 -4.24 4.00
N LEU A 366 -6.12 -3.14 3.56
CA LEU A 366 -4.80 -2.71 4.04
C LEU A 366 -4.73 -2.62 5.57
N THR A 367 -5.76 -2.10 6.23
CA THR A 367 -5.79 -1.96 7.70
C THR A 367 -5.71 -3.29 8.45
N THR A 368 -6.32 -4.35 7.91
CA THR A 368 -6.50 -5.63 8.60
C THR A 368 -5.68 -6.77 8.00
N TYR A 369 -4.71 -6.46 7.13
CA TYR A 369 -3.92 -7.47 6.42
C TYR A 369 -3.27 -8.51 7.34
N ARG A 370 -2.76 -8.08 8.50
CA ARG A 370 -2.15 -8.98 9.49
C ARG A 370 -3.14 -10.00 10.04
N ARG A 371 -4.38 -9.57 10.32
CA ARG A 371 -5.45 -10.45 10.77
C ARG A 371 -5.83 -11.48 9.71
N ILE A 372 -5.83 -11.05 8.45
CA ILE A 372 -6.08 -11.95 7.31
C ILE A 372 -4.94 -12.95 7.18
N ALA A 373 -3.68 -12.51 7.31
CA ALA A 373 -2.52 -13.39 7.31
C ALA A 373 -2.60 -14.46 8.41
N HIS A 374 -2.91 -14.04 9.64
CA HIS A 374 -3.13 -14.99 10.75
C HIS A 374 -4.28 -15.96 10.47
N ALA A 375 -5.40 -15.50 9.92
CA ALA A 375 -6.53 -16.37 9.60
C ALA A 375 -6.17 -17.40 8.51
N ALA A 376 -5.40 -17.00 7.50
CA ALA A 376 -4.92 -17.91 6.46
C ALA A 376 -3.98 -18.97 7.03
N LEU A 377 -3.01 -18.58 7.86
CA LEU A 377 -2.09 -19.53 8.51
C LEU A 377 -2.80 -20.46 9.51
N GLU A 378 -3.79 -19.97 10.25
CA GLU A 378 -4.60 -20.82 11.13
C GLU A 378 -5.41 -21.84 10.33
N SER A 379 -5.94 -21.46 9.15
CA SER A 379 -6.62 -22.39 8.24
C SER A 379 -5.68 -23.51 7.71
N LEU A 380 -4.38 -23.24 7.62
CA LEU A 380 -3.35 -24.17 7.16
C LEU A 380 -2.58 -24.83 8.31
N ARG A 381 -2.97 -24.58 9.55
CA ARG A 381 -2.22 -24.96 10.75
C ARG A 381 -1.84 -26.46 10.80
N ALA A 382 -2.81 -27.32 10.53
CA ALA A 382 -2.58 -28.77 10.54
C ALA A 382 -1.63 -29.21 9.43
N GLU A 383 -1.80 -28.63 8.22
CA GLU A 383 -0.98 -28.95 7.05
C GLU A 383 0.47 -28.47 7.23
N LEU A 384 0.67 -27.32 7.89
CA LEU A 384 1.98 -26.75 8.15
C LEU A 384 2.64 -27.29 9.43
N GLY A 385 1.92 -28.06 10.24
CA GLY A 385 2.42 -28.56 11.52
C GLY A 385 2.66 -27.46 12.56
N LEU A 386 1.92 -26.35 12.47
CA LEU A 386 2.08 -25.22 13.38
C LEU A 386 1.43 -25.53 14.73
N HIS A 387 2.21 -25.51 15.82
CA HIS A 387 1.69 -25.68 17.17
C HIS A 387 0.95 -24.44 17.67
N ARG A 388 1.50 -23.25 17.41
CA ARG A 388 0.93 -21.97 17.80
C ARG A 388 1.43 -20.84 16.89
N LEU A 389 0.52 -19.99 16.45
CA LEU A 389 0.89 -18.71 15.82
C LEU A 389 1.11 -17.67 16.92
N GLU A 390 2.27 -17.02 16.89
CA GLU A 390 2.52 -15.90 17.77
C GLU A 390 1.62 -14.71 17.37
N SER A 391 0.83 -14.23 18.32
CA SER A 391 -0.05 -13.08 18.08
C SER A 391 0.60 -11.72 18.39
N ARG A 392 1.87 -11.72 18.86
CA ARG A 392 2.57 -10.46 19.18
C ARG A 392 2.88 -9.69 17.90
N PRO A 393 2.53 -8.39 17.85
CA PRO A 393 2.91 -7.57 16.71
C PRO A 393 4.44 -7.39 16.72
N THR A 394 5.08 -7.75 15.61
CA THR A 394 6.52 -7.58 15.41
C THR A 394 6.77 -6.31 14.60
N PRO A 395 7.73 -5.47 14.98
CA PRO A 395 8.17 -4.36 14.15
C PRO A 395 8.62 -4.84 12.76
N LEU A 396 8.23 -4.11 11.73
CA LEU A 396 8.74 -4.30 10.38
C LEU A 396 10.12 -3.65 10.23
N PRO A 397 10.94 -4.07 9.26
CA PRO A 397 12.18 -3.39 8.93
C PRO A 397 11.95 -1.88 8.76
N GLY A 398 12.83 -1.08 9.33
CA GLY A 398 12.68 0.37 9.35
C GLY A 398 11.77 0.93 10.45
N ALA A 399 11.12 0.11 11.27
CA ALA A 399 10.23 0.60 12.33
C ALA A 399 10.99 1.48 13.33
N ALA A 400 10.68 2.77 13.34
CA ALA A 400 11.27 3.77 14.22
C ALA A 400 10.27 4.91 14.47
N ASP A 401 10.47 5.68 15.54
CA ASP A 401 9.82 6.99 15.66
C ASP A 401 10.33 7.91 14.55
N LEU A 402 9.42 8.61 13.89
CA LEU A 402 9.76 9.45 12.74
C LEU A 402 10.70 10.60 13.11
N ASN A 403 10.44 11.26 14.26
CA ASN A 403 11.25 12.39 14.67
C ASN A 403 12.66 11.95 15.09
N GLU A 404 12.76 10.85 15.84
CA GLU A 404 14.06 10.28 16.23
C GLU A 404 14.88 9.86 15.00
N ALA A 405 14.23 9.28 13.98
CA ALA A 405 14.89 8.90 12.73
C ALA A 405 15.36 10.14 11.95
N ALA A 406 14.51 11.17 11.82
CA ALA A 406 14.86 12.43 11.15
C ALA A 406 15.98 13.19 11.88
N ASP A 407 15.91 13.28 13.21
CA ASP A 407 16.94 13.95 14.03
C ASP A 407 18.30 13.24 13.95
N ARG A 408 18.31 11.91 13.84
CA ARG A 408 19.53 11.14 13.62
C ARG A 408 20.13 11.45 12.26
N LEU A 409 19.32 11.38 11.19
CA LEU A 409 19.78 11.72 9.84
C LEU A 409 20.31 13.15 9.74
N ALA A 410 19.68 14.11 10.41
CA ALA A 410 20.14 15.50 10.43
C ALA A 410 21.53 15.68 11.07
N ARG A 411 21.90 14.83 12.02
CA ARG A 411 23.26 14.83 12.61
C ARG A 411 24.27 14.13 11.72
N GLU A 412 23.85 13.06 11.02
CA GLU A 412 24.74 12.26 10.17
C GLU A 412 24.94 12.90 8.79
N HIS A 413 23.92 13.61 8.28
CA HIS A 413 23.89 14.23 6.94
C HIS A 413 23.43 15.70 7.00
N PRO A 414 24.23 16.60 7.63
CA PRO A 414 23.88 18.01 7.76
C PRO A 414 23.85 18.77 6.42
N GLU A 415 24.40 18.19 5.35
CA GLU A 415 24.39 18.71 3.99
C GLU A 415 23.01 18.59 3.31
N LEU A 416 22.12 17.72 3.79
CA LEU A 416 20.81 17.50 3.21
C LEU A 416 19.78 18.47 3.76
N GLU A 417 18.88 18.93 2.90
CA GLU A 417 17.77 19.77 3.30
C GLU A 417 16.81 19.05 4.27
N PRO A 418 16.25 19.75 5.28
CA PRO A 418 15.31 19.14 6.24
C PRO A 418 14.14 18.38 5.61
N ARG A 419 13.62 18.86 4.46
CA ARG A 419 12.54 18.18 3.73
C ARG A 419 12.96 16.80 3.23
N VAL A 420 14.20 16.65 2.77
CA VAL A 420 14.75 15.37 2.29
C VAL A 420 14.95 14.41 3.45
N LEU A 421 15.50 14.89 4.57
CA LEU A 421 15.73 14.08 5.78
C LEU A 421 14.42 13.54 6.35
N ILE A 422 13.38 14.38 6.46
CA ILE A 422 12.04 13.97 6.92
C ILE A 422 11.43 12.96 5.94
N HIS A 423 11.59 13.19 4.65
CA HIS A 423 11.09 12.29 3.61
C HIS A 423 11.75 10.90 3.69
N LEU A 424 13.07 10.84 3.78
CA LEU A 424 13.81 9.57 3.93
C LEU A 424 13.44 8.86 5.24
N ALA A 425 13.38 9.59 6.36
CA ALA A 425 12.93 9.04 7.64
C ALA A 425 11.51 8.47 7.55
N HIS A 426 10.64 9.12 6.80
CA HIS A 426 9.26 8.67 6.58
C HIS A 426 9.18 7.40 5.72
N LEU A 427 9.96 7.30 4.65
CA LEU A 427 9.94 6.12 3.77
C LEU A 427 10.68 4.91 4.34
N TYR A 428 11.78 5.14 5.07
CA TYR A 428 12.73 4.10 5.47
C TYR A 428 12.92 3.96 6.98
N GLY A 429 12.54 4.96 7.78
CA GLY A 429 12.69 4.93 9.25
C GLY A 429 14.14 4.71 9.67
N SER A 430 14.40 3.65 10.46
CA SER A 430 15.76 3.30 10.89
C SER A 430 16.69 2.83 9.77
N LEU A 431 16.15 2.42 8.61
CA LEU A 431 16.93 1.99 7.45
C LEU A 431 17.42 3.16 6.58
N ALA A 432 17.02 4.40 6.86
CA ALA A 432 17.40 5.55 6.03
C ALA A 432 18.91 5.77 5.95
N GLY A 433 19.66 5.44 7.00
CA GLY A 433 21.13 5.45 6.97
C GLY A 433 21.73 4.40 6.02
N GLU A 434 21.09 3.23 5.88
CA GLU A 434 21.51 2.21 4.90
C GLU A 434 21.27 2.68 3.45
N VAL A 435 20.18 3.44 3.20
CA VAL A 435 19.91 4.06 1.91
C VAL A 435 20.99 5.06 1.53
N LEU A 436 21.50 5.81 2.49
CA LEU A 436 22.53 6.82 2.28
C LEU A 436 23.98 6.27 2.34
N ALA A 437 24.19 5.05 2.84
CA ALA A 437 25.53 4.49 2.99
C ALA A 437 26.39 4.55 1.70
N PRO A 438 25.87 4.26 0.50
CA PRO A 438 26.67 4.34 -0.74
C PRO A 438 27.13 5.76 -1.10
N THR A 439 26.51 6.80 -0.52
CA THR A 439 26.87 8.20 -0.82
C THR A 439 28.22 8.61 -0.26
N ALA A 440 28.79 7.84 0.66
CA ALA A 440 30.15 8.05 1.18
C ALA A 440 31.21 7.82 0.09
N ASP A 441 30.97 6.86 -0.80
CA ASP A 441 31.88 6.53 -1.91
C ASP A 441 31.52 7.32 -3.18
N ASP A 442 30.24 7.67 -3.37
CA ASP A 442 29.72 8.43 -4.51
C ASP A 442 28.74 9.54 -4.07
N PRO A 443 29.23 10.77 -3.85
CA PRO A 443 28.41 11.91 -3.48
C PRO A 443 27.34 12.30 -4.50
N GLU A 444 27.45 11.89 -5.78
CA GLU A 444 26.45 12.15 -6.81
C GLU A 444 25.10 11.46 -6.50
N LEU A 445 25.13 10.42 -5.68
CA LEU A 445 23.93 9.73 -5.20
C LEU A 445 23.08 10.56 -4.23
N LEU A 446 23.61 11.64 -3.67
CA LEU A 446 22.85 12.64 -2.89
C LEU A 446 22.02 13.56 -3.79
N ARG A 447 22.26 13.57 -5.10
CA ARG A 447 21.45 14.39 -6.01
C ARG A 447 20.01 13.86 -6.06
N PRO A 448 19.02 14.76 -6.06
CA PRO A 448 17.63 14.35 -6.24
C PRO A 448 17.44 13.73 -7.64
N LEU A 449 16.56 12.75 -7.74
CA LEU A 449 16.14 12.17 -9.03
C LEU A 449 15.45 13.22 -9.91
N HIS A 450 14.76 14.17 -9.31
CA HIS A 450 14.20 15.36 -9.95
C HIS A 450 14.34 16.57 -9.02
N LEU A 451 14.70 17.74 -9.56
CA LEU A 451 15.00 18.95 -8.77
C LEU A 451 13.83 19.40 -7.88
N ASP A 452 12.59 19.21 -8.32
CA ASP A 452 11.39 19.56 -7.56
C ASP A 452 10.95 18.48 -6.55
N GLY A 453 11.66 17.34 -6.48
CA GLY A 453 11.32 16.23 -5.60
C GLY A 453 12.34 16.00 -4.48
N PRO A 454 11.94 15.34 -3.37
CA PRO A 454 12.84 15.00 -2.29
C PRO A 454 13.54 13.64 -2.45
N ASP A 455 13.20 12.88 -3.51
CA ASP A 455 13.71 11.53 -3.72
C ASP A 455 15.12 11.58 -4.31
N LEU A 456 16.08 10.87 -3.71
CA LEU A 456 17.49 10.87 -4.08
C LEU A 456 17.86 9.69 -5.02
N ALA A 457 18.95 9.84 -5.77
CA ALA A 457 19.51 8.79 -6.61
C ALA A 457 19.90 7.53 -5.79
N ALA A 458 20.40 7.70 -4.56
CA ALA A 458 20.71 6.61 -3.64
C ALA A 458 19.54 5.65 -3.40
N GLN A 459 18.29 6.15 -3.44
CA GLN A 459 17.10 5.32 -3.26
C GLN A 459 16.92 4.32 -4.42
N ALA A 460 17.38 4.64 -5.63
CA ALA A 460 17.30 3.72 -6.77
C ALA A 460 18.28 2.54 -6.61
N LEU A 461 19.49 2.79 -6.11
CA LEU A 461 20.45 1.72 -5.79
C LEU A 461 19.93 0.83 -4.66
N TYR A 462 19.46 1.44 -3.58
CA TYR A 462 18.87 0.69 -2.46
C TYR A 462 17.67 -0.15 -2.91
N ALA A 463 16.83 0.40 -3.80
CA ALA A 463 15.69 -0.30 -4.37
C ALA A 463 16.12 -1.54 -5.19
N ARG A 464 17.21 -1.46 -5.94
CA ARG A 464 17.80 -2.58 -6.67
C ARG A 464 18.33 -3.64 -5.71
N ASP A 465 19.18 -3.23 -4.75
CA ASP A 465 19.97 -4.15 -3.93
C ASP A 465 19.17 -4.76 -2.77
N PHE A 466 18.20 -4.03 -2.23
CA PHE A 466 17.47 -4.41 -1.01
C PHE A 466 15.95 -4.49 -1.17
N GLU A 467 15.38 -4.07 -2.32
CA GLU A 467 13.93 -4.02 -2.52
C GLU A 467 13.49 -4.59 -3.88
N TRP A 468 14.31 -5.41 -4.52
CA TRP A 468 14.00 -6.19 -5.74
C TRP A 468 13.56 -5.33 -6.93
N ALA A 469 13.89 -4.04 -7.00
CA ALA A 469 13.56 -3.23 -8.16
C ALA A 469 14.36 -3.66 -9.38
N ARG A 470 13.68 -3.86 -10.51
CA ARG A 470 14.28 -4.31 -11.79
C ARG A 470 14.03 -3.34 -12.93
N ARG A 471 13.00 -2.52 -12.82
CA ARG A 471 12.56 -1.59 -13.86
C ARG A 471 12.42 -0.20 -13.29
N PRO A 472 12.59 0.86 -14.09
CA PRO A 472 12.35 2.23 -13.63
C PRO A 472 11.00 2.43 -12.96
N GLU A 473 9.93 1.78 -13.44
CA GLU A 473 8.58 1.85 -12.87
C GLU A 473 8.50 1.33 -11.44
N ASP A 474 9.35 0.37 -11.07
CA ASP A 474 9.39 -0.18 -9.71
C ASP A 474 9.85 0.90 -8.73
N VAL A 475 10.90 1.64 -9.12
CA VAL A 475 11.45 2.76 -8.34
C VAL A 475 10.46 3.92 -8.32
N LEU A 476 10.02 4.38 -9.50
CA LEU A 476 9.16 5.56 -9.67
C LEU A 476 7.85 5.46 -8.90
N ARG A 477 7.23 4.28 -8.86
CA ARG A 477 5.86 4.10 -8.34
C ARG A 477 5.80 3.61 -6.90
N ARG A 478 6.81 2.85 -6.41
CA ARG A 478 6.69 2.12 -5.14
C ARG A 478 7.85 2.33 -4.16
N ARG A 479 9.04 2.71 -4.65
CA ARG A 479 10.21 2.96 -3.78
C ARG A 479 10.42 4.44 -3.51
N THR A 480 9.94 5.28 -4.43
CA THR A 480 9.99 6.74 -4.36
C THR A 480 8.60 7.34 -4.51
N THR A 481 8.51 8.67 -4.40
CA THR A 481 7.27 9.41 -4.63
C THR A 481 7.22 10.10 -6.01
N VAL A 482 8.24 9.91 -6.84
CA VAL A 482 8.45 10.61 -8.12
C VAL A 482 7.24 10.53 -9.03
N ALA A 483 6.68 9.32 -9.28
CA ALA A 483 5.52 9.18 -10.16
C ALA A 483 4.26 9.83 -9.59
N LEU A 484 4.04 9.75 -8.28
CA LEU A 484 2.88 10.36 -7.63
C LEU A 484 2.96 11.90 -7.63
N ARG A 485 4.16 12.45 -7.65
CA ARG A 485 4.41 13.90 -7.78
C ARG A 485 4.30 14.42 -9.22
N GLY A 486 4.14 13.52 -10.20
CA GLY A 486 4.14 13.89 -11.62
C GLY A 486 5.52 14.26 -12.15
N LEU A 487 6.59 13.77 -11.53
CA LEU A 487 7.99 14.11 -11.84
C LEU A 487 8.70 13.02 -12.66
N ALA A 488 7.99 12.02 -13.16
CA ALA A 488 8.55 10.88 -13.91
C ALA A 488 8.82 11.24 -15.38
N SER A 489 9.74 12.20 -15.64
CA SER A 489 10.19 12.55 -16.99
C SER A 489 11.05 11.45 -17.62
N ASP A 490 11.31 11.55 -18.93
CA ASP A 490 12.17 10.60 -19.62
C ASP A 490 13.61 10.64 -19.10
N ASP A 491 14.12 11.83 -18.73
CA ASP A 491 15.46 11.97 -18.13
C ASP A 491 15.54 11.27 -16.77
N VAL A 492 14.51 11.39 -15.95
CA VAL A 492 14.45 10.68 -14.64
C VAL A 492 14.37 9.17 -14.85
N ARG A 493 13.62 8.70 -15.85
CA ARG A 493 13.55 7.28 -16.20
C ARG A 493 14.90 6.74 -16.66
N ALA A 494 15.55 7.46 -17.57
CA ALA A 494 16.88 7.09 -18.08
C ALA A 494 17.92 7.05 -16.94
N ARG A 495 17.89 8.03 -16.04
CA ARG A 495 18.79 8.05 -14.88
C ARG A 495 18.55 6.85 -13.94
N ILE A 496 17.29 6.50 -13.66
CA ILE A 496 16.98 5.32 -12.85
C ILE A 496 17.41 4.04 -13.56
N GLU A 497 17.20 3.93 -14.87
CA GLU A 497 17.64 2.76 -15.67
C GLU A 497 19.15 2.57 -15.61
N GLU A 498 19.91 3.66 -15.73
CA GLU A 498 21.37 3.66 -15.55
C GLU A 498 21.75 3.13 -14.16
N LEU A 499 21.15 3.67 -13.08
CA LEU A 499 21.41 3.25 -11.70
C LEU A 499 21.04 1.79 -11.44
N LEU A 500 19.99 1.28 -12.07
CA LEU A 500 19.60 -0.13 -11.96
C LEU A 500 20.54 -1.06 -12.74
N SER A 501 21.20 -0.59 -13.80
CA SER A 501 22.10 -1.38 -14.64
C SER A 501 23.51 -1.54 -14.06
N VAL A 502 23.94 -0.67 -13.15
CA VAL A 502 25.26 -0.75 -12.48
C VAL A 502 25.33 -2.05 -11.68
N ARG A 503 26.40 -2.83 -11.84
CA ARG A 503 26.61 -4.05 -11.05
C ARG A 503 26.88 -3.71 -9.59
N ALA A 504 26.38 -4.54 -8.68
CA ALA A 504 26.67 -4.39 -7.26
C ALA A 504 28.21 -4.40 -7.05
N GLY A 505 28.75 -3.31 -6.47
CA GLY A 505 30.20 -3.13 -6.26
C GLY A 505 30.95 -2.35 -7.35
N GLU A 506 30.30 -1.92 -8.44
CA GLU A 506 30.86 -0.99 -9.42
C GLU A 506 30.34 0.43 -9.16
N ALA A 507 31.23 1.43 -9.17
CA ALA A 507 30.81 2.83 -9.11
C ALA A 507 30.00 3.19 -10.37
N PRO A 508 28.90 3.95 -10.26
CA PRO A 508 28.14 4.38 -11.42
C PRO A 508 29.02 5.25 -12.34
N PRO A 509 28.82 5.18 -13.67
CA PRO A 509 29.58 6.01 -14.61
C PRO A 509 29.29 7.49 -14.33
N ALA A 510 30.35 8.32 -14.38
CA ALA A 510 30.24 9.76 -14.16
C ALA A 510 29.20 10.36 -15.12
N ALA A 511 28.27 11.16 -14.58
CA ALA A 511 27.21 11.79 -15.36
C ALA A 511 27.83 12.58 -16.53
N SER A 512 27.46 12.23 -17.75
CA SER A 512 27.83 12.99 -18.94
C SER A 512 27.29 14.42 -18.82
N ALA A 513 28.19 15.41 -18.84
CA ALA A 513 27.82 16.80 -18.80
C ALA A 513 26.79 17.14 -19.89
N PRO A 514 25.76 17.96 -19.63
CA PRO A 514 24.80 18.32 -20.66
C PRO A 514 25.54 19.00 -21.81
N SER A 515 25.42 18.43 -23.01
CA SER A 515 25.99 19.01 -24.22
C SER A 515 25.39 20.41 -24.43
N SER A 516 26.20 21.42 -24.23
CA SER A 516 25.88 22.81 -24.61
C SER A 516 25.77 22.86 -26.14
N ARG A 517 24.58 22.62 -26.67
CA ARG A 517 24.23 23.10 -28.01
C ARG A 517 23.55 24.44 -27.89
N ALA A 518 24.39 25.47 -27.96
CA ALA A 518 23.96 26.80 -28.38
C ALA A 518 23.59 26.73 -29.87
N ARG A 519 22.38 27.13 -30.18
CA ARG A 519 21.98 28.16 -31.20
C ARG A 519 20.49 28.09 -31.41
#